data_ef143e60f74fc01c73644277b9af2ac1
#
_entry.id   ef143e60f74fc01c73644277b9af2ac1
#
_cell.length_a   1.000
_cell.length_b   1.000
_cell.length_c   1.000
_cell.angle_alpha   90.00
_cell.angle_beta   90.00
_cell.angle_gamma   90.00
#
_symmetry.space_group_name_H-M   'P 1'
#
loop_
_entity.id
_entity.type
_entity.pdbx_description
1 polymer ?
#
loop_
_entity_poly.entity_id
_entity_poly.type
_entity_poly.pdbx_seq_one_letter_code
_entity_poly.pdbx_strand_id
1 'polypeptide(L)'
;MRIAKNIAKELDHPYVGTEHLLLGLRKVYTGIAGQVLAISGVDEEKILKVVDELVSPVGSVALAHNPEISPRLAYILEESKAEALRFQSNQIGTEHMLLSLLHETDCVATRILLTLNISLQKLYQDILSPLMASTWPAIPV
;
A
#
# COMPACT_ATOMS: atom_id res chain seq x y z
N MET A 1 4.66 3.15 -8.52
CA MET A 1 3.31 3.59 -8.94
C MET A 1 2.82 2.97 -10.25
N ARG A 2 3.74 2.55 -11.10
CA ARG A 2 3.34 1.93 -12.36
C ARG A 2 2.46 0.69 -12.13
N ILE A 3 2.81 -0.14 -11.16
CA ILE A 3 2.04 -1.34 -10.86
C ILE A 3 0.62 -0.99 -10.40
N ALA A 4 0.51 0.00 -9.51
CA ALA A 4 -0.80 0.44 -9.02
C ALA A 4 -1.66 1.01 -10.16
N LYS A 5 -1.07 1.78 -11.05
CA LYS A 5 -1.78 2.32 -12.21
C LYS A 5 -2.27 1.19 -13.14
N ASN A 6 -1.42 0.19 -13.36
CA ASN A 6 -1.80 -0.96 -14.19
C ASN A 6 -2.95 -1.74 -13.56
N ILE A 7 -2.93 -1.91 -12.24
CA ILE A 7 -4.00 -2.60 -11.54
C ILE A 7 -5.33 -1.84 -11.70
N ALA A 8 -5.30 -0.53 -11.50
CA ALA A 8 -6.51 0.28 -11.66
C ALA A 8 -7.06 0.15 -13.09
N LYS A 9 -6.17 0.15 -14.06
CA LYS A 9 -6.55 0.00 -15.46
C LYS A 9 -7.16 -1.36 -15.76
N GLU A 10 -6.56 -2.42 -15.22
CA GLU A 10 -7.07 -3.79 -15.39
C GLU A 10 -8.44 -3.97 -14.76
N LEU A 11 -8.70 -3.28 -13.65
CA LEU A 11 -9.97 -3.34 -12.95
C LEU A 11 -11.00 -2.36 -13.50
N ASP A 12 -10.66 -1.62 -14.55
CA ASP A 12 -11.52 -0.60 -15.13
C ASP A 12 -11.94 0.48 -14.13
N HIS A 13 -11.02 0.84 -13.24
CA HIS A 13 -11.28 1.90 -12.29
C HIS A 13 -10.84 3.25 -12.88
N PRO A 14 -11.62 4.32 -12.67
CA PRO A 14 -11.33 5.62 -13.29
C PRO A 14 -10.17 6.37 -12.62
N TYR A 15 -9.71 5.89 -11.46
CA TYR A 15 -8.65 6.55 -10.72
C TYR A 15 -7.76 5.50 -10.04
N VAL A 16 -6.58 5.92 -9.62
CA VAL A 16 -5.67 5.09 -8.82
C VAL A 16 -5.84 5.51 -7.38
N GLY A 17 -6.39 4.63 -6.57
CA GLY A 17 -6.62 4.89 -5.16
C GLY A 17 -5.69 4.11 -4.25
N THR A 18 -5.95 4.24 -2.94
CA THR A 18 -5.14 3.55 -1.93
C THR A 18 -5.25 2.04 -2.02
N GLU A 19 -6.38 1.53 -2.49
CA GLU A 19 -6.58 0.09 -2.71
C GLU A 19 -5.63 -0.44 -3.79
N HIS A 20 -5.38 0.34 -4.81
CA HIS A 20 -4.44 -0.05 -5.87
C HIS A 20 -3.00 -0.02 -5.38
N LEU A 21 -2.68 0.95 -4.53
CA LEU A 21 -1.38 0.98 -3.89
C LEU A 21 -1.18 -0.25 -3.03
N LEU A 22 -2.17 -0.63 -2.24
CA LEU A 22 -2.09 -1.81 -1.39
C LEU A 22 -1.85 -3.07 -2.22
N LEU A 23 -2.60 -3.24 -3.31
CA LEU A 23 -2.40 -4.36 -4.22
C LEU A 23 -1.00 -4.35 -4.83
N GLY A 24 -0.54 -3.18 -5.25
CA GLY A 24 0.80 -3.04 -5.81
C GLY A 24 1.88 -3.40 -4.83
N LEU A 25 1.75 -2.96 -3.59
CA LEU A 25 2.70 -3.28 -2.54
C LEU A 25 2.76 -4.79 -2.27
N ARG A 26 1.59 -5.44 -2.29
CA ARG A 26 1.53 -6.88 -2.09
C ARG A 26 2.17 -7.64 -3.26
N LYS A 27 2.04 -7.13 -4.48
CA LYS A 27 2.64 -7.75 -5.66
C LYS A 27 4.16 -7.66 -5.67
N VAL A 28 4.73 -6.63 -5.08
CA VAL A 28 6.19 -6.45 -5.01
C VAL A 28 6.71 -7.26 -3.83
N TYR A 29 6.73 -8.57 -3.99
CA TYR A 29 7.08 -9.49 -2.91
C TYR A 29 8.56 -9.44 -2.51
N THR A 30 9.40 -8.79 -3.30
CA THR A 30 10.80 -8.57 -2.93
C THR A 30 10.98 -7.41 -1.97
N GLY A 31 9.96 -6.56 -1.83
CA GLY A 31 10.00 -5.44 -0.90
C GLY A 31 9.55 -5.85 0.50
N ILE A 32 9.91 -5.06 1.49
CA ILE A 32 9.55 -5.31 2.89
C ILE A 32 8.02 -5.32 3.05
N ALA A 33 7.33 -4.36 2.43
CA ALA A 33 5.88 -4.28 2.54
C ALA A 33 5.19 -5.53 2.02
N GLY A 34 5.58 -6.01 0.86
CA GLY A 34 5.01 -7.23 0.29
C GLY A 34 5.22 -8.44 1.17
N GLN A 35 6.41 -8.56 1.74
CA GLN A 35 6.73 -9.66 2.64
C GLN A 35 5.91 -9.62 3.92
N VAL A 36 5.81 -8.44 4.53
CA VAL A 36 5.04 -8.26 5.76
C VAL A 36 3.56 -8.56 5.51
N LEU A 37 3.01 -8.07 4.40
CA LEU A 37 1.62 -8.34 4.05
C LEU A 37 1.39 -9.83 3.84
N ALA A 38 2.31 -10.51 3.16
CA ALA A 38 2.19 -11.93 2.91
C ALA A 38 2.21 -12.74 4.22
N ILE A 39 3.14 -12.41 5.10
CA ILE A 39 3.26 -13.09 6.40
C ILE A 39 2.01 -12.87 7.24
N SER A 40 1.40 -11.69 7.13
CA SER A 40 0.19 -11.35 7.87
C SER A 40 -1.07 -11.98 7.29
N GLY A 41 -0.94 -12.70 6.19
CA GLY A 41 -2.09 -13.37 5.57
C GLY A 41 -2.88 -12.51 4.62
N VAL A 42 -2.33 -11.38 4.20
CA VAL A 42 -2.97 -10.49 3.23
C VAL A 42 -2.56 -10.95 1.84
N ASP A 43 -3.45 -11.58 1.11
CA ASP A 43 -3.16 -11.99 -0.26
C ASP A 43 -3.99 -11.20 -1.26
N GLU A 44 -3.59 -11.27 -2.53
CA GLU A 44 -4.22 -10.50 -3.58
C GLU A 44 -5.69 -10.84 -3.76
N GLU A 45 -6.03 -12.11 -3.68
CA GLU A 45 -7.42 -12.54 -3.89
C GLU A 45 -8.33 -11.97 -2.82
N LYS A 46 -7.88 -11.97 -1.56
CA LYS A 46 -8.65 -11.40 -0.47
C LYS A 46 -8.84 -9.90 -0.65
N ILE A 47 -7.78 -9.21 -1.06
CA ILE A 47 -7.86 -7.77 -1.32
C ILE A 47 -8.86 -7.49 -2.44
N LEU A 48 -8.74 -8.21 -3.56
CA LEU A 48 -9.63 -8.01 -4.70
C LEU A 48 -11.08 -8.27 -4.35
N LYS A 49 -11.34 -9.28 -3.54
CA LYS A 49 -12.70 -9.59 -3.10
C LYS A 49 -13.30 -8.42 -2.32
N VAL A 50 -12.53 -7.84 -1.41
CA VAL A 50 -13.02 -6.71 -0.63
C VAL A 50 -13.16 -5.45 -1.50
N VAL A 51 -12.25 -5.26 -2.44
CA VAL A 51 -12.35 -4.14 -3.38
C VAL A 51 -13.66 -4.21 -4.15
N ASP A 52 -14.06 -5.39 -4.62
CA ASP A 52 -15.33 -5.55 -5.32
C ASP A 52 -16.53 -5.20 -4.44
N GLU A 53 -16.42 -5.43 -3.14
CA GLU A 53 -17.48 -5.10 -2.20
C GLU A 53 -17.53 -3.61 -1.85
N LEU A 54 -16.37 -2.98 -1.71
CA LEU A 54 -16.28 -1.60 -1.25
C LEU A 54 -16.30 -0.57 -2.37
N VAL A 55 -15.78 -0.93 -3.54
CA VAL A 55 -15.63 -0.02 -4.67
C VAL A 55 -16.42 -0.57 -5.83
N SER A 56 -17.58 0.01 -6.08
CA SER A 56 -18.37 -0.40 -7.23
C SER A 56 -17.71 0.08 -8.51
N PRO A 57 -17.59 -0.80 -9.51
CA PRO A 57 -17.11 -0.35 -10.83
C PRO A 57 -18.07 0.71 -11.36
N VAL A 58 -17.52 1.80 -11.82
CA VAL A 58 -18.31 2.90 -12.34
C VAL A 58 -18.62 2.59 -13.80
N GLY A 59 -19.53 1.67 -14.01
CA GLY A 59 -20.12 1.42 -15.31
C GLY A 59 -19.18 1.57 -16.49
N SER A 60 -19.70 2.08 -17.55
CA SER A 60 -19.01 2.18 -18.83
C SER A 60 -18.26 3.48 -19.01
N VAL A 61 -17.84 4.11 -17.95
CA VAL A 61 -17.07 5.33 -18.10
C VAL A 61 -15.80 5.00 -18.86
N ALA A 62 -15.69 5.64 -19.94
CA ALA A 62 -14.66 5.44 -20.90
C ALA A 62 -13.29 5.27 -20.32
N LEU A 63 -12.91 4.07 -20.31
CA LEU A 63 -11.76 3.74 -19.59
C LEU A 63 -10.57 3.57 -20.43
N ALA A 64 -10.60 4.15 -21.60
CA ALA A 64 -9.48 4.18 -22.50
C ALA A 64 -8.34 5.06 -21.99
N HIS A 65 -8.50 5.64 -20.81
CA HIS A 65 -7.53 6.61 -20.32
C HIS A 65 -6.63 6.03 -19.27
N ASN A 66 -5.47 6.65 -19.07
CA ASN A 66 -4.64 6.36 -17.91
C ASN A 66 -5.34 6.91 -16.67
N PRO A 67 -5.66 6.09 -15.70
CA PRO A 67 -6.32 6.59 -14.50
C PRO A 67 -5.41 7.54 -13.73
N GLU A 68 -6.00 8.59 -13.22
CA GLU A 68 -5.27 9.58 -12.44
C GLU A 68 -5.20 9.17 -10.99
N ILE A 69 -4.15 9.60 -10.31
CA ILE A 69 -3.95 9.32 -8.89
C ILE A 69 -4.98 10.12 -8.09
N SER A 70 -5.68 9.46 -7.17
CA SER A 70 -6.64 10.15 -6.30
C SER A 70 -5.94 11.12 -5.36
N PRO A 71 -6.64 12.17 -4.89
CA PRO A 71 -6.04 13.10 -3.94
C PRO A 71 -5.54 12.43 -2.66
N ARG A 72 -6.27 11.45 -2.16
CA ARG A 72 -5.86 10.72 -0.96
C ARG A 72 -4.55 9.96 -1.20
N LEU A 73 -4.43 9.29 -2.35
CA LEU A 73 -3.21 8.58 -2.67
C LEU A 73 -2.04 9.55 -2.87
N ALA A 74 -2.30 10.67 -3.54
CA ALA A 74 -1.26 11.70 -3.70
C ALA A 74 -0.74 12.18 -2.35
N TYR A 75 -1.63 12.39 -1.40
CA TYR A 75 -1.24 12.79 -0.05
C TYR A 75 -0.37 11.71 0.62
N ILE A 76 -0.78 10.46 0.52
CA ILE A 76 -0.04 9.34 1.12
C ILE A 76 1.35 9.22 0.50
N LEU A 77 1.46 9.40 -0.81
CA LEU A 77 2.76 9.34 -1.47
C LEU A 77 3.66 10.50 -1.02
N GLU A 78 3.09 11.67 -0.81
CA GLU A 78 3.85 12.81 -0.30
C GLU A 78 4.34 12.53 1.12
N GLU A 79 3.48 11.98 1.97
CA GLU A 79 3.85 11.63 3.32
C GLU A 79 4.88 10.48 3.38
N SER A 80 4.92 9.63 2.36
CA SER A 80 5.92 8.57 2.33
C SER A 80 7.34 9.12 2.22
N LYS A 81 7.51 10.29 1.65
CA LYS A 81 8.81 10.97 1.64
C LYS A 81 9.26 11.33 3.05
N ALA A 82 8.33 11.81 3.87
CA ALA A 82 8.62 12.12 5.27
C ALA A 82 8.98 10.86 6.05
N GLU A 83 8.30 9.75 5.78
CA GLU A 83 8.63 8.49 6.42
C GLU A 83 10.04 8.02 6.03
N ALA A 84 10.40 8.14 4.76
CA ALA A 84 11.74 7.76 4.31
C ALA A 84 12.81 8.59 5.02
N LEU A 85 12.59 9.89 5.14
CA LEU A 85 13.51 10.79 5.84
C LEU A 85 13.63 10.43 7.33
N ARG A 86 12.51 10.05 7.94
CA ARG A 86 12.51 9.66 9.35
C ARG A 86 13.41 8.47 9.61
N PHE A 87 13.54 7.56 8.65
CA PHE A 87 14.42 6.42 8.73
C PHE A 87 15.75 6.65 8.00
N GLN A 88 16.07 7.90 7.72
CA GLN A 88 17.35 8.30 7.11
C GLN A 88 17.60 7.60 5.77
N SER A 89 16.54 7.37 5.03
CA SER A 89 16.64 6.76 3.71
C SER A 89 16.65 7.83 2.62
N ASN A 90 17.50 7.64 1.63
CA ASN A 90 17.56 8.53 0.47
C ASN A 90 16.50 8.18 -0.57
N GLN A 91 15.88 7.03 -0.43
CA GLN A 91 14.91 6.54 -1.39
C GLN A 91 13.65 6.12 -0.68
N ILE A 92 12.52 6.28 -1.37
CA ILE A 92 11.24 5.86 -0.85
C ILE A 92 11.05 4.40 -1.23
N GLY A 93 11.05 3.51 -0.24
CA GLY A 93 10.80 2.10 -0.46
C GLY A 93 9.34 1.74 -0.24
N THR A 94 9.00 0.48 -0.51
CA THR A 94 7.65 -0.02 -0.31
C THR A 94 7.24 0.07 1.17
N GLU A 95 8.19 -0.12 2.07
CA GLU A 95 7.97 0.00 3.51
C GLU A 95 7.52 1.39 3.92
N HIS A 96 8.10 2.42 3.31
CA HIS A 96 7.74 3.81 3.62
C HIS A 96 6.33 4.12 3.11
N MET A 97 5.98 3.61 1.95
CA MET A 97 4.64 3.78 1.40
C MET A 97 3.60 3.08 2.28
N LEU A 98 3.91 1.87 2.74
CA LEU A 98 2.97 1.15 3.60
C LEU A 98 2.82 1.83 4.95
N LEU A 99 3.90 2.33 5.55
CA LEU A 99 3.82 3.08 6.80
C LEU A 99 2.94 4.31 6.64
N SER A 100 3.15 5.07 5.57
CA SER A 100 2.35 6.25 5.30
C SER A 100 0.88 5.89 5.14
N LEU A 101 0.60 4.80 4.43
CA LEU A 101 -0.75 4.31 4.23
C LEU A 101 -1.42 3.93 5.56
N LEU A 102 -0.69 3.26 6.45
CA LEU A 102 -1.22 2.83 7.74
C LEU A 102 -1.51 4.00 8.69
N HIS A 103 -0.87 5.15 8.49
CA HIS A 103 -1.21 6.36 9.24
C HIS A 103 -2.57 6.93 8.85
N GLU A 104 -3.06 6.61 7.65
CA GLU A 104 -4.35 7.07 7.19
C GLU A 104 -5.42 6.04 7.56
N THR A 105 -6.09 6.27 8.68
CA THR A 105 -7.05 5.30 9.19
C THR A 105 -8.40 5.32 8.46
N ASP A 106 -8.60 6.28 7.58
CA ASP A 106 -9.88 6.44 6.88
C ASP A 106 -9.72 6.39 5.36
N CYS A 107 -8.90 5.48 4.86
CA CYS A 107 -8.81 5.26 3.42
C CYS A 107 -9.29 3.86 3.06
N VAL A 108 -9.52 3.64 1.78
CA VAL A 108 -10.03 2.36 1.31
C VAL A 108 -9.08 1.22 1.69
N ALA A 109 -7.78 1.43 1.54
CA ALA A 109 -6.80 0.40 1.87
C ALA A 109 -6.87 -0.06 3.33
N THR A 110 -6.99 0.89 4.26
CA THR A 110 -7.10 0.51 5.67
C THR A 110 -8.43 -0.17 5.97
N ARG A 111 -9.50 0.24 5.29
CA ARG A 111 -10.79 -0.46 5.41
C ARG A 111 -10.70 -1.90 4.93
N ILE A 112 -9.97 -2.13 3.85
CA ILE A 112 -9.74 -3.48 3.35
C ILE A 112 -9.03 -4.32 4.40
N LEU A 113 -7.95 -3.79 4.97
CA LEU A 113 -7.19 -4.50 5.99
C LEU A 113 -8.04 -4.81 7.21
N LEU A 114 -8.84 -3.85 7.66
CA LEU A 114 -9.72 -4.06 8.80
C LEU A 114 -10.82 -5.09 8.48
N THR A 115 -11.35 -5.06 7.27
CA THR A 115 -12.35 -6.04 6.83
C THR A 115 -11.78 -7.45 6.84
N LEU A 116 -10.50 -7.59 6.55
CA LEU A 116 -9.80 -8.87 6.59
C LEU A 116 -9.34 -9.25 7.99
N ASN A 117 -9.72 -8.47 9.01
CA ASN A 117 -9.33 -8.70 10.41
C ASN A 117 -7.83 -8.60 10.63
N ILE A 118 -7.18 -7.75 9.87
CA ILE A 118 -5.75 -7.51 10.02
C ILE A 118 -5.53 -6.35 10.99
N SER A 119 -4.68 -6.57 11.98
CA SER A 119 -4.32 -5.53 12.93
C SER A 119 -3.38 -4.54 12.27
N LEU A 120 -3.81 -3.28 12.13
CA LEU A 120 -2.97 -2.23 11.58
C LEU A 120 -1.73 -1.99 12.46
N GLN A 121 -1.92 -2.05 13.77
CA GLN A 121 -0.82 -1.85 14.71
C GLN A 121 0.23 -2.94 14.58
N LYS A 122 -0.19 -4.18 14.40
CA LYS A 122 0.76 -5.28 14.23
C LYS A 122 1.52 -5.14 12.92
N LEU A 123 0.84 -4.77 11.83
CA LEU A 123 1.50 -4.50 10.56
C LEU A 123 2.55 -3.41 10.73
N TYR A 124 2.18 -2.34 11.40
CA TYR A 124 3.08 -1.22 11.65
C TYR A 124 4.34 -1.69 12.38
N GLN A 125 4.16 -2.47 13.44
CA GLN A 125 5.27 -3.00 14.21
C GLN A 125 6.14 -3.94 13.39
N ASP A 126 5.53 -4.79 12.59
CA ASP A 126 6.25 -5.74 11.74
C ASP A 126 7.08 -5.03 10.68
N ILE A 127 6.62 -3.90 10.19
CA ILE A 127 7.39 -3.08 9.25
C ILE A 127 8.53 -2.36 9.95
N LEU A 128 8.27 -1.83 11.14
CA LEU A 128 9.29 -1.09 11.89
C LEU A 128 10.47 -1.97 12.29
N SER A 129 10.23 -3.23 12.57
CA SER A 129 11.28 -4.12 13.04
C SER A 129 12.44 -4.22 12.04
N PRO A 130 12.22 -4.53 10.74
CA PRO A 130 13.32 -4.51 9.77
C PRO A 130 13.93 -3.13 9.57
N LEU A 131 13.10 -2.06 9.58
CA LEU A 131 13.61 -0.71 9.38
C LEU A 131 14.52 -0.27 10.52
N MET A 132 14.14 -0.58 11.74
CA MET A 132 14.97 -0.24 12.89
C MET A 132 16.27 -1.04 12.86
N ALA A 133 16.21 -2.29 12.46
CA ALA A 133 17.42 -3.11 12.31
C ALA A 133 18.36 -2.54 11.25
N SER A 134 17.81 -2.02 10.15
CA SER A 134 18.61 -1.47 9.07
C SER A 134 19.19 -0.10 9.39
N THR A 135 18.59 0.64 10.33
CA THR A 135 19.09 1.94 10.74
C THR A 135 20.14 1.83 11.85
N TRP A 136 20.25 0.68 12.47
CA TRP A 136 21.24 0.49 13.51
C TRP A 136 22.59 0.18 12.87
N PRO A 137 23.61 1.02 13.14
CA PRO A 137 24.92 0.74 12.60
C PRO A 137 25.40 -0.58 13.19
N ALA A 138 25.71 -1.47 12.30
CA ALA A 138 26.44 -2.65 12.68
C ALA A 138 25.87 -3.34 13.91
N ILE A 139 24.78 -4.00 13.74
CA ILE A 139 24.51 -5.05 14.68
C ILE A 139 25.44 -6.19 14.26
N PRO A 140 26.55 -6.34 14.90
CA PRO A 140 27.38 -7.47 14.61
C PRO A 140 26.62 -8.67 15.10
N VAL A 141 26.32 -9.46 14.22
CA VAL A 141 25.68 -10.70 14.58
C VAL A 141 26.73 -11.64 15.11
#